data_e27e10e7fa727ad182460c18f23d0216
#
_entry.id   e27e10e7fa727ad182460c18f23d0216
#
_cell.length_a   1.000
_cell.length_b   1.000
_cell.length_c   1.000
_cell.angle_alpha   90.00
_cell.angle_beta   90.00
_cell.angle_gamma   90.00
#
_symmetry.space_group_name_H-M   'P 1'
#
loop_
_entity.id
_entity.type
_entity.pdbx_description
1 polymer ?
#
loop_
_entity_poly.entity_id
_entity_poly.type
_entity_poly.pdbx_seq_one_letter_code
_entity_poly.pdbx_strand_id
1 'polypeptide(L)'
;MTKKRLLVIAQELDPYTEDTYMANLIAKLPQFAQDKGGFELRVLMPKYGTINERRHRLHEVVRLSGMNIIIDDDDYPLVIKVASMPNSRMQVYFLENEDYFKRKFMFADENGKGFDDNHERMIFFSKAVLETVKKFGWAPDIIHCHGWLTSLVPLFVKEAYNHEPIFNHSTIIYSVYDENVLGALPENFAQKASINGMNQALLDPFIDGDQLNEKKGAFYYADAVIKGNETYSDAVTERIENLDKPVLEYQDKDTYLPQYIEFYKKLMGATEEE
;
A
#
# COMPACT_ATOMS: atom_id res chain seq x y z
N MET A 1 -22.87 -17.39 0.29
CA MET A 1 -22.33 -16.16 -0.30
C MET A 1 -20.81 -16.31 -0.48
N THR A 2 -20.26 -15.87 -1.58
CA THR A 2 -18.80 -15.79 -1.77
C THR A 2 -18.22 -14.76 -0.84
N LYS A 3 -17.12 -15.10 -0.14
CA LYS A 3 -16.45 -14.15 0.75
C LYS A 3 -15.93 -12.96 -0.06
N LYS A 4 -16.07 -11.77 0.49
CA LYS A 4 -15.45 -10.57 -0.06
C LYS A 4 -13.93 -10.62 0.10
N ARG A 5 -13.20 -10.08 -0.85
CA ARG A 5 -11.75 -10.16 -0.94
C ARG A 5 -11.10 -8.83 -0.57
N LEU A 6 -10.27 -8.87 0.46
CA LEU A 6 -9.53 -7.72 0.97
C LEU A 6 -8.03 -7.89 0.66
N LEU A 7 -7.50 -6.99 -0.14
CA LEU A 7 -6.07 -6.83 -0.36
C LEU A 7 -5.54 -5.75 0.59
N VAL A 8 -4.60 -6.10 1.45
CA VAL A 8 -3.89 -5.14 2.29
C VAL A 8 -2.48 -4.95 1.73
N ILE A 9 -2.12 -3.72 1.46
CA ILE A 9 -0.81 -3.32 0.97
C ILE A 9 -0.19 -2.41 2.01
N ALA A 10 0.93 -2.82 2.60
CA ALA A 10 1.53 -2.10 3.71
C ALA A 10 3.03 -1.93 3.53
N GLN A 11 3.55 -0.80 3.98
CA GLN A 11 4.99 -0.57 4.04
C GLN A 11 5.63 -1.20 5.28
N GLU A 12 4.87 -1.44 6.35
CA GLU A 12 5.34 -1.99 7.62
C GLU A 12 4.38 -3.04 8.15
N LEU A 13 4.92 -4.04 8.87
CA LEU A 13 4.15 -5.11 9.49
C LEU A 13 4.97 -5.79 10.60
N ASP A 14 4.48 -5.78 11.84
CA ASP A 14 5.02 -6.59 12.92
C ASP A 14 4.77 -8.10 12.66
N PRO A 15 5.74 -9.00 12.85
CA PRO A 15 7.06 -8.84 13.46
C PRO A 15 8.20 -8.69 12.44
N TYR A 16 7.93 -8.24 11.22
CA TYR A 16 8.93 -8.17 10.14
C TYR A 16 9.66 -6.83 10.11
N THR A 17 9.02 -5.76 10.61
CA THR A 17 9.58 -4.41 10.70
C THR A 17 9.66 -3.93 12.15
N GLU A 18 9.99 -2.68 12.36
CA GLU A 18 10.03 -2.07 13.68
C GLU A 18 8.64 -1.98 14.32
N ASP A 19 8.61 -1.82 15.64
CA ASP A 19 7.39 -1.69 16.45
C ASP A 19 6.79 -0.29 16.29
N THR A 20 6.03 -0.10 15.22
CA THR A 20 5.28 1.13 14.93
C THR A 20 3.78 0.90 15.12
N TYR A 21 3.00 1.98 15.22
CA TYR A 21 1.54 1.88 15.25
C TYR A 21 1.01 1.19 13.99
N MET A 22 1.50 1.58 12.80
CA MET A 22 1.12 0.95 11.53
C MET A 22 1.44 -0.53 11.52
N ALA A 23 2.67 -0.92 11.89
CA ALA A 23 3.11 -2.30 11.90
C ALA A 23 2.21 -3.17 12.79
N ASN A 24 1.87 -2.68 13.99
CA ASN A 24 0.97 -3.37 14.92
C ASN A 24 -0.47 -3.46 14.41
N LEU A 25 -0.98 -2.41 13.78
CA LEU A 25 -2.30 -2.39 13.18
C LEU A 25 -2.40 -3.46 12.09
N ILE A 26 -1.42 -3.49 11.18
CA ILE A 26 -1.41 -4.46 10.08
C ILE A 26 -1.18 -5.90 10.56
N ALA A 27 -0.52 -6.11 11.68
CA ALA A 27 -0.40 -7.43 12.28
C ALA A 27 -1.74 -8.02 12.73
N LYS A 28 -2.70 -7.20 13.10
CA LYS A 28 -3.97 -7.63 13.72
C LYS A 28 -5.19 -7.47 12.79
N LEU A 29 -5.28 -6.35 12.08
CA LEU A 29 -6.45 -5.99 11.28
C LEU A 29 -6.80 -7.02 10.21
N PRO A 30 -5.86 -7.51 9.37
CA PRO A 30 -6.21 -8.49 8.34
C PRO A 30 -6.74 -9.80 8.94
N GLN A 31 -6.11 -10.28 10.00
CA GLN A 31 -6.59 -11.51 10.65
C GLN A 31 -7.98 -11.32 11.25
N PHE A 32 -8.22 -10.19 11.92
CA PHE A 32 -9.54 -9.88 12.45
C PHE A 32 -10.59 -9.78 11.33
N ALA A 33 -10.24 -9.16 10.20
CA ALA A 33 -11.10 -9.09 9.02
C ALA A 33 -11.45 -10.49 8.47
N GLN A 34 -10.49 -11.41 8.49
CA GLN A 34 -10.74 -12.80 8.09
C GLN A 34 -11.66 -13.54 9.07
N ASP A 35 -11.38 -13.43 10.37
CA ASP A 35 -12.03 -14.23 11.42
C ASP A 35 -13.41 -13.69 11.79
N LYS A 36 -13.58 -12.38 11.83
CA LYS A 36 -14.79 -11.70 12.27
C LYS A 36 -15.51 -10.93 11.17
N GLY A 37 -14.77 -10.42 10.18
CA GLY A 37 -15.33 -9.68 9.06
C GLY A 37 -15.84 -10.54 7.91
N GLY A 38 -15.44 -11.82 7.86
CA GLY A 38 -15.85 -12.73 6.79
C GLY A 38 -15.12 -12.52 5.47
N PHE A 39 -13.95 -11.84 5.47
CA PHE A 39 -13.15 -11.59 4.29
C PHE A 39 -12.21 -12.77 3.95
N GLU A 40 -11.98 -12.97 2.66
CA GLU A 40 -10.78 -13.64 2.15
C GLU A 40 -9.71 -12.58 1.95
N LEU A 41 -8.49 -12.79 2.43
CA LEU A 41 -7.49 -11.73 2.43
C LEU A 41 -6.15 -12.15 1.86
N ARG A 42 -5.40 -11.14 1.38
CA ARG A 42 -3.97 -11.20 1.07
C ARG A 42 -3.28 -9.95 1.58
N VAL A 43 -2.04 -10.11 2.04
CA VAL A 43 -1.20 -9.02 2.53
C VAL A 43 0.07 -8.99 1.71
N LEU A 44 0.42 -7.81 1.19
CA LEU A 44 1.64 -7.57 0.44
C LEU A 44 2.47 -6.48 1.11
N MET A 45 3.77 -6.67 1.19
CA MET A 45 4.72 -5.70 1.71
C MET A 45 6.07 -5.80 1.01
N PRO A 46 6.96 -4.78 1.10
CA PRO A 46 8.32 -4.88 0.61
C PRO A 46 9.14 -5.90 1.42
N LYS A 47 10.06 -6.59 0.75
CA LYS A 47 11.07 -7.40 1.40
C LYS A 47 12.31 -6.54 1.72
N TYR A 48 12.29 -5.86 2.86
CA TYR A 48 13.45 -5.09 3.30
C TYR A 48 14.65 -5.96 3.66
N GLY A 49 15.85 -5.42 3.46
CA GLY A 49 17.10 -6.08 3.84
C GLY A 49 17.21 -6.39 5.33
N THR A 50 16.49 -5.64 6.17
CA THR A 50 16.39 -5.84 7.62
C THR A 50 15.60 -7.10 8.01
N ILE A 51 14.75 -7.62 7.13
CA ILE A 51 13.91 -8.81 7.40
C ILE A 51 14.77 -10.08 7.36
N ASN A 52 14.86 -10.76 8.50
CA ASN A 52 15.61 -12.02 8.60
C ASN A 52 14.76 -13.18 8.05
N GLU A 53 15.11 -13.64 6.85
CA GLU A 53 14.39 -14.70 6.14
C GLU A 53 14.34 -16.03 6.88
N ARG A 54 15.43 -16.41 7.50
CA ARG A 54 15.51 -17.69 8.25
C ARG A 54 14.65 -17.66 9.50
N ARG A 55 14.68 -16.53 10.25
CA ARG A 55 13.87 -16.34 11.45
C ARG A 55 12.38 -16.42 11.14
N HIS A 56 11.97 -15.81 10.05
CA HIS A 56 10.55 -15.71 9.65
C HIS A 56 10.15 -16.77 8.63
N ARG A 57 11.05 -17.70 8.27
CA ARG A 57 10.79 -18.81 7.34
C ARG A 57 10.24 -18.35 6.00
N LEU A 58 10.79 -17.26 5.46
CA LEU A 58 10.45 -16.82 4.11
C LEU A 58 10.95 -17.84 3.09
N HIS A 59 10.09 -18.14 2.11
CA HIS A 59 10.48 -18.95 0.97
C HIS A 59 9.94 -18.33 -0.33
N GLU A 60 10.68 -18.51 -1.40
CA GLU A 60 10.33 -17.97 -2.70
C GLU A 60 9.13 -18.70 -3.29
N VAL A 61 8.22 -17.93 -3.90
CA VAL A 61 7.11 -18.44 -4.70
C VAL A 61 7.52 -18.40 -6.17
N VAL A 62 8.26 -19.41 -6.62
CA VAL A 62 8.88 -19.47 -7.95
C VAL A 62 7.91 -19.18 -9.10
N ARG A 63 6.67 -19.68 -9.03
CA ARG A 63 5.65 -19.43 -10.06
C ARG A 63 5.21 -17.97 -10.18
N LEU A 64 5.43 -17.18 -9.15
CA LEU A 64 5.10 -15.75 -9.09
C LEU A 64 6.30 -14.85 -9.34
N SER A 65 7.50 -15.34 -9.05
CA SER A 65 8.76 -14.62 -9.27
C SER A 65 9.14 -14.55 -10.76
N GLY A 66 10.21 -13.81 -11.05
CA GLY A 66 10.79 -13.71 -12.39
C GLY A 66 10.04 -12.77 -13.34
N MET A 67 9.23 -11.87 -12.80
CA MET A 67 8.72 -10.69 -13.54
C MET A 67 9.74 -9.56 -13.47
N ASN A 68 9.81 -8.74 -14.51
CA ASN A 68 10.51 -7.46 -14.48
C ASN A 68 9.51 -6.34 -14.33
N ILE A 69 9.80 -5.40 -13.42
CA ILE A 69 9.07 -4.15 -13.29
C ILE A 69 9.84 -3.08 -14.06
N ILE A 70 9.17 -2.49 -15.03
CA ILE A 70 9.78 -1.47 -15.89
C ILE A 70 9.58 -0.09 -15.23
N ILE A 71 10.70 0.61 -15.03
CA ILE A 71 10.71 2.01 -14.60
C ILE A 71 11.56 2.78 -15.61
N ASP A 72 10.93 3.66 -16.36
CA ASP A 72 11.53 4.29 -17.53
C ASP A 72 11.99 3.22 -18.54
N ASP A 73 13.24 3.19 -18.92
CA ASP A 73 13.82 2.21 -19.84
C ASP A 73 14.53 1.04 -19.13
N ASP A 74 14.49 0.99 -17.79
CA ASP A 74 15.19 0.00 -16.98
C ASP A 74 14.28 -1.12 -16.48
N ASP A 75 14.80 -2.34 -16.50
CA ASP A 75 14.16 -3.55 -16.00
C ASP A 75 14.62 -3.89 -14.59
N TYR A 76 13.69 -3.95 -13.65
CA TYR A 76 13.94 -4.32 -12.26
C TYR A 76 13.33 -5.68 -11.92
N PRO A 77 14.14 -6.72 -11.64
CA PRO A 77 13.61 -8.05 -11.36
C PRO A 77 12.79 -8.06 -10.07
N LEU A 78 11.62 -8.71 -10.12
CA LEU A 78 10.76 -8.92 -8.97
C LEU A 78 10.82 -10.37 -8.50
N VAL A 79 11.26 -10.58 -7.27
CA VAL A 79 11.19 -11.86 -6.56
C VAL A 79 10.08 -11.78 -5.52
N ILE A 80 9.26 -12.82 -5.44
CA ILE A 80 8.15 -12.88 -4.49
C ILE A 80 8.42 -13.99 -3.49
N LYS A 81 8.49 -13.60 -2.21
CA LYS A 81 8.60 -14.54 -1.09
C LYS A 81 7.31 -14.55 -0.29
N VAL A 82 7.08 -15.62 0.45
CA VAL A 82 5.92 -15.75 1.32
C VAL A 82 6.33 -16.32 2.68
N ALA A 83 5.67 -15.85 3.71
CA ALA A 83 5.69 -16.45 5.04
C ALA A 83 4.30 -16.43 5.67
N SER A 84 4.05 -17.37 6.59
CA SER A 84 2.86 -17.30 7.43
C SER A 84 3.13 -16.43 8.65
N MET A 85 2.18 -15.60 9.01
CA MET A 85 2.23 -14.86 10.28
C MET A 85 2.34 -15.81 11.47
N PRO A 86 3.15 -15.49 12.48
CA PRO A 86 3.22 -16.30 13.69
C PRO A 86 1.82 -16.50 14.31
N ASN A 87 1.55 -17.73 14.71
CA ASN A 87 0.28 -18.13 15.35
C ASN A 87 -0.99 -17.88 14.51
N SER A 88 -0.85 -17.70 13.20
CA SER A 88 -1.92 -17.40 12.27
C SER A 88 -1.80 -18.23 10.98
N ARG A 89 -2.92 -18.35 10.24
CA ARG A 89 -2.90 -18.90 8.87
C ARG A 89 -2.75 -17.82 7.81
N MET A 90 -2.64 -16.56 8.21
CA MET A 90 -2.46 -15.43 7.31
C MET A 90 -1.11 -15.52 6.60
N GLN A 91 -1.13 -15.43 5.29
CA GLN A 91 0.07 -15.37 4.47
C GLN A 91 0.41 -13.93 4.12
N VAL A 92 1.68 -13.59 4.29
CA VAL A 92 2.25 -12.30 3.87
C VAL A 92 3.16 -12.55 2.69
N TYR A 93 2.95 -11.83 1.61
CA TYR A 93 3.76 -11.85 0.41
C TYR A 93 4.74 -10.69 0.42
N PHE A 94 6.00 -10.99 0.27
CA PHE A 94 7.11 -10.04 0.29
C PHE A 94 7.59 -9.80 -1.13
N LEU A 95 7.56 -8.54 -1.55
CA LEU A 95 8.03 -8.11 -2.86
C LEU A 95 9.48 -7.66 -2.73
N GLU A 96 10.40 -8.38 -3.37
CA GLU A 96 11.84 -8.17 -3.27
C GLU A 96 12.42 -7.64 -4.57
N ASN A 97 13.22 -6.61 -4.43
CA ASN A 97 14.19 -6.17 -5.40
C ASN A 97 15.44 -5.73 -4.64
N GLU A 98 16.62 -6.18 -5.07
CA GLU A 98 17.86 -5.92 -4.33
C GLU A 98 18.25 -4.44 -4.38
N ASP A 99 18.06 -3.76 -5.50
CA ASP A 99 18.46 -2.36 -5.69
C ASP A 99 17.68 -1.43 -4.77
N TYR A 100 16.37 -1.67 -4.64
CA TYR A 100 15.50 -0.79 -3.87
C TYR A 100 15.36 -1.17 -2.39
N PHE A 101 15.40 -2.46 -2.04
CA PHE A 101 15.03 -2.88 -0.68
C PHE A 101 16.13 -3.59 0.12
N LYS A 102 17.25 -3.98 -0.49
CA LYS A 102 18.35 -4.66 0.21
C LYS A 102 19.28 -3.65 0.89
N ARG A 103 18.76 -2.96 1.91
CA ARG A 103 19.49 -1.92 2.67
C ARG A 103 19.45 -2.22 4.16
N LYS A 104 20.36 -1.55 4.93
CA LYS A 104 20.43 -1.66 6.39
C LYS A 104 19.26 -0.97 7.08
N PHE A 105 18.66 0.02 6.45
CA PHE A 105 17.55 0.83 6.96
C PHE A 105 16.40 0.81 5.95
N MET A 106 15.18 1.03 6.44
CA MET A 106 13.99 0.94 5.59
C MET A 106 13.77 2.17 4.71
N PHE A 107 13.79 3.37 5.30
CA PHE A 107 13.34 4.59 4.62
C PHE A 107 14.35 5.73 4.61
N ALA A 108 15.32 5.69 5.51
CA ALA A 108 16.30 6.73 5.72
C ALA A 108 17.67 6.12 6.02
N ASP A 109 18.72 6.90 5.96
CA ASP A 109 20.08 6.50 6.35
C ASP A 109 20.26 6.53 7.89
N GLU A 110 21.47 6.23 8.35
CA GLU A 110 21.82 6.24 9.79
C GLU A 110 21.67 7.61 10.48
N ASN A 111 21.60 8.69 9.71
CA ASN A 111 21.42 10.06 10.20
C ASN A 111 19.95 10.51 10.14
N GLY A 112 19.05 9.64 9.71
CA GLY A 112 17.64 9.95 9.55
C GLY A 112 17.29 10.71 8.26
N LYS A 113 18.26 10.89 7.31
CA LYS A 113 17.99 11.47 6.01
C LYS A 113 17.30 10.43 5.14
N GLY A 114 16.11 10.75 4.61
CA GLY A 114 15.41 9.92 3.63
C GLY A 114 16.28 9.60 2.43
N PHE A 115 16.16 8.39 1.88
CA PHE A 115 16.92 8.00 0.69
C PHE A 115 16.49 8.83 -0.52
N ASP A 116 17.44 9.27 -1.30
CA ASP A 116 17.21 10.13 -2.47
C ASP A 116 16.32 9.45 -3.53
N ASP A 117 16.29 8.11 -3.57
CA ASP A 117 15.48 7.30 -4.49
C ASP A 117 14.17 6.78 -3.87
N ASN A 118 13.70 7.32 -2.75
CA ASN A 118 12.43 6.89 -2.14
C ASN A 118 11.24 7.01 -3.11
N HIS A 119 11.24 7.98 -3.99
CA HIS A 119 10.22 8.12 -5.04
C HIS A 119 10.24 6.95 -6.05
N GLU A 120 11.41 6.45 -6.44
CA GLU A 120 11.53 5.27 -7.32
C GLU A 120 11.12 3.99 -6.60
N ARG A 121 11.44 3.88 -5.32
CA ARG A 121 11.00 2.76 -4.47
C ARG A 121 9.47 2.70 -4.37
N MET A 122 8.82 3.85 -4.23
CA MET A 122 7.36 4.00 -4.26
C MET A 122 6.78 3.56 -5.62
N ILE A 123 7.40 4.01 -6.73
CA ILE A 123 7.01 3.62 -8.09
C ILE A 123 7.15 2.11 -8.27
N PHE A 124 8.33 1.56 -7.96
CA PHE A 124 8.59 0.13 -8.07
C PHE A 124 7.57 -0.69 -7.27
N PHE A 125 7.40 -0.38 -5.98
CA PHE A 125 6.53 -1.14 -5.11
C PHE A 125 5.07 -1.11 -5.58
N SER A 126 4.56 0.05 -5.96
CA SER A 126 3.19 0.19 -6.44
C SER A 126 2.94 -0.60 -7.73
N LYS A 127 3.87 -0.55 -8.70
CA LYS A 127 3.80 -1.36 -9.94
C LYS A 127 3.90 -2.86 -9.61
N ALA A 128 4.86 -3.25 -8.77
CA ALA A 128 5.09 -4.65 -8.39
C ALA A 128 3.89 -5.29 -7.69
N VAL A 129 3.19 -4.54 -6.84
CA VAL A 129 1.95 -4.99 -6.19
C VAL A 129 0.91 -5.36 -7.22
N LEU A 130 0.62 -4.49 -8.18
CA LEU A 130 -0.45 -4.71 -9.16
C LEU A 130 -0.13 -5.85 -10.12
N GLU A 131 1.11 -5.94 -10.60
CA GLU A 131 1.55 -7.08 -11.42
C GLU A 131 1.49 -8.40 -10.65
N THR A 132 1.80 -8.37 -9.35
CA THR A 132 1.68 -9.56 -8.48
C THR A 132 0.21 -9.98 -8.35
N VAL A 133 -0.71 -9.05 -8.13
CA VAL A 133 -2.15 -9.33 -8.00
C VAL A 133 -2.72 -9.87 -9.32
N LYS A 134 -2.31 -9.33 -10.46
CA LYS A 134 -2.66 -9.89 -11.78
C LYS A 134 -2.18 -11.33 -11.90
N LYS A 135 -0.94 -11.61 -11.54
CA LYS A 135 -0.38 -12.96 -11.61
C LYS A 135 -1.03 -13.96 -10.65
N PHE A 136 -1.58 -13.48 -9.52
CA PHE A 136 -2.43 -14.29 -8.64
C PHE A 136 -3.73 -14.72 -9.32
N GLY A 137 -4.27 -13.94 -10.26
CA GLY A 137 -5.62 -14.14 -10.79
C GLY A 137 -6.70 -14.02 -9.73
N TRP A 138 -6.49 -13.14 -8.74
CA TRP A 138 -7.35 -12.97 -7.58
C TRP A 138 -7.82 -11.51 -7.49
N ALA A 139 -9.08 -11.28 -7.86
CA ALA A 139 -9.67 -9.95 -7.95
C ALA A 139 -10.11 -9.45 -6.56
N PRO A 140 -9.49 -8.41 -6.00
CA PRO A 140 -9.90 -7.84 -4.71
C PRO A 140 -11.17 -7.00 -4.84
N ASP A 141 -12.09 -7.13 -3.88
CA ASP A 141 -13.23 -6.21 -3.74
C ASP A 141 -12.78 -4.90 -3.08
N ILE A 142 -11.83 -4.98 -2.13
CA ILE A 142 -11.22 -3.83 -1.46
C ILE A 142 -9.71 -3.92 -1.60
N ILE A 143 -9.08 -2.79 -1.94
CA ILE A 143 -7.64 -2.57 -1.90
C ILE A 143 -7.38 -1.53 -0.82
N HIS A 144 -6.73 -1.94 0.27
CA HIS A 144 -6.40 -1.03 1.38
C HIS A 144 -4.90 -0.77 1.41
N CYS A 145 -4.54 0.47 1.11
CA CYS A 145 -3.17 0.97 1.02
C CYS A 145 -2.77 1.65 2.33
N HIS A 146 -1.61 1.31 2.88
CA HIS A 146 -1.09 1.88 4.12
C HIS A 146 0.28 2.51 3.92
N GLY A 147 0.36 3.82 4.19
CA GLY A 147 1.60 4.59 4.19
C GLY A 147 2.04 5.08 2.80
N TRP A 148 3.06 5.93 2.81
CA TRP A 148 3.54 6.67 1.65
C TRP A 148 3.98 5.78 0.48
N LEU A 149 4.59 4.63 0.77
CA LEU A 149 5.11 3.72 -0.26
C LEU A 149 4.01 3.15 -1.17
N THR A 150 2.75 3.20 -0.71
CA THR A 150 1.58 2.66 -1.42
C THR A 150 0.76 3.74 -2.15
N SER A 151 1.17 5.00 -2.08
CA SER A 151 0.35 6.15 -2.49
C SER A 151 0.07 6.23 -4.01
N LEU A 152 0.90 5.60 -4.85
CA LEU A 152 0.63 5.51 -6.30
C LEU A 152 -0.35 4.38 -6.68
N VAL A 153 -0.63 3.44 -5.78
CA VAL A 153 -1.56 2.34 -6.08
C VAL A 153 -2.96 2.84 -6.47
N PRO A 154 -3.57 3.81 -5.77
CA PRO A 154 -4.87 4.35 -6.18
C PRO A 154 -4.88 4.90 -7.60
N LEU A 155 -3.89 5.70 -7.98
CA LEU A 155 -3.73 6.22 -9.35
C LEU A 155 -3.66 5.08 -10.36
N PHE A 156 -2.77 4.12 -10.12
CA PHE A 156 -2.54 3.04 -11.09
C PHE A 156 -3.78 2.17 -11.27
N VAL A 157 -4.50 1.84 -10.21
CA VAL A 157 -5.75 1.06 -10.32
C VAL A 157 -6.81 1.83 -11.11
N LYS A 158 -6.96 3.13 -10.85
CA LYS A 158 -8.02 3.96 -11.48
C LYS A 158 -7.73 4.30 -12.93
N GLU A 159 -6.46 4.47 -13.32
CA GLU A 159 -6.09 5.01 -14.62
C GLU A 159 -5.33 4.00 -15.49
N ALA A 160 -4.28 3.37 -14.96
CA ALA A 160 -3.43 2.48 -15.76
C ALA A 160 -3.98 1.06 -15.89
N TYR A 161 -4.71 0.57 -14.88
CA TYR A 161 -5.27 -0.79 -14.82
C TYR A 161 -6.80 -0.80 -14.81
N ASN A 162 -7.47 0.32 -15.13
CA ASN A 162 -8.93 0.43 -15.13
C ASN A 162 -9.63 -0.53 -16.11
N HIS A 163 -8.95 -0.95 -17.17
CA HIS A 163 -9.44 -1.93 -18.14
C HIS A 163 -9.18 -3.38 -17.75
N GLU A 164 -8.41 -3.62 -16.71
CA GLU A 164 -8.11 -4.96 -16.22
C GLU A 164 -9.29 -5.50 -15.39
N PRO A 165 -9.91 -6.61 -15.82
CA PRO A 165 -11.08 -7.15 -15.12
C PRO A 165 -10.84 -7.46 -13.65
N ILE A 166 -9.57 -7.64 -13.26
CA ILE A 166 -9.17 -7.95 -11.90
C ILE A 166 -9.30 -6.76 -10.95
N PHE A 167 -9.31 -5.52 -11.46
CA PHE A 167 -9.33 -4.30 -10.64
C PHE A 167 -10.55 -3.41 -10.86
N ASN A 168 -11.29 -3.59 -11.94
CA ASN A 168 -12.33 -2.66 -12.39
C ASN A 168 -13.51 -2.45 -11.42
N HIS A 169 -13.64 -3.30 -10.40
CA HIS A 169 -14.68 -3.22 -9.37
C HIS A 169 -14.11 -3.01 -7.95
N SER A 170 -12.80 -2.82 -7.83
CA SER A 170 -12.15 -2.66 -6.53
C SER A 170 -12.45 -1.29 -5.93
N THR A 171 -12.84 -1.26 -4.67
CA THR A 171 -12.89 -0.04 -3.84
C THR A 171 -11.51 0.18 -3.23
N ILE A 172 -10.96 1.39 -3.38
CA ILE A 172 -9.61 1.71 -2.93
C ILE A 172 -9.67 2.60 -1.70
N ILE A 173 -9.04 2.14 -0.63
CA ILE A 173 -8.94 2.86 0.64
C ILE A 173 -7.47 3.22 0.86
N TYR A 174 -7.21 4.45 1.25
CA TYR A 174 -5.88 4.91 1.62
C TYR A 174 -5.83 5.32 3.09
N SER A 175 -5.04 4.61 3.89
CA SER A 175 -4.70 5.02 5.25
C SER A 175 -3.50 5.94 5.23
N VAL A 176 -3.72 7.19 5.65
CA VAL A 176 -2.69 8.22 5.71
C VAL A 176 -2.01 8.22 7.07
N TYR A 177 -0.68 8.37 7.05
CA TYR A 177 0.15 8.53 8.24
C TYR A 177 0.96 9.82 8.13
N ASP A 178 1.29 10.42 9.29
CA ASP A 178 2.06 11.67 9.31
C ASP A 178 3.56 11.39 9.18
N GLU A 179 3.93 10.92 8.01
CA GLU A 179 5.31 10.64 7.61
C GLU A 179 5.76 11.66 6.56
N ASN A 180 7.03 12.03 6.59
CA ASN A 180 7.64 12.92 5.61
C ASN A 180 9.01 12.36 5.21
N VAL A 181 9.01 11.42 4.29
CA VAL A 181 10.21 10.70 3.81
C VAL A 181 10.54 10.97 2.35
N LEU A 182 9.62 11.66 1.65
CA LEU A 182 9.84 12.15 0.28
C LEU A 182 10.30 13.60 0.34
N GLY A 183 11.19 13.96 -0.54
CA GLY A 183 11.76 15.31 -0.62
C GLY A 183 11.22 16.10 -1.79
N ALA A 184 12.12 16.90 -2.41
CA ALA A 184 11.82 17.65 -3.61
C ALA A 184 11.32 16.75 -4.75
N LEU A 185 10.49 17.29 -5.62
CA LEU A 185 10.00 16.60 -6.81
C LEU A 185 11.18 16.27 -7.75
N PRO A 186 11.44 14.99 -8.04
CA PRO A 186 12.48 14.63 -9.01
C PRO A 186 12.10 15.06 -10.42
N GLU A 187 13.06 15.56 -11.20
CA GLU A 187 12.85 16.09 -12.55
C GLU A 187 12.16 15.09 -13.49
N ASN A 188 12.45 13.79 -13.34
CA ASN A 188 11.91 12.72 -14.18
C ASN A 188 10.83 11.88 -13.50
N PHE A 189 10.22 12.37 -12.42
CA PHE A 189 9.21 11.63 -11.65
C PHE A 189 8.05 11.16 -12.52
N ALA A 190 7.46 12.07 -13.32
CA ALA A 190 6.31 11.75 -14.15
C ALA A 190 6.62 10.69 -15.21
N GLN A 191 7.83 10.74 -15.80
CA GLN A 191 8.30 9.75 -16.77
C GLN A 191 8.43 8.37 -16.12
N LYS A 192 9.15 8.29 -14.99
CA LYS A 192 9.38 7.03 -14.25
C LYS A 192 8.10 6.42 -13.68
N ALA A 193 7.17 7.25 -13.21
CA ALA A 193 5.89 6.79 -12.67
C ALA A 193 4.90 6.35 -13.75
N SER A 194 5.06 6.78 -14.99
CA SER A 194 4.15 6.40 -16.08
C SER A 194 4.17 4.89 -16.36
N ILE A 195 3.00 4.35 -16.76
CA ILE A 195 2.80 2.95 -17.13
C ILE A 195 2.11 2.91 -18.50
N ASN A 196 2.62 2.08 -19.43
CA ASN A 196 1.95 1.73 -20.68
C ASN A 196 1.40 2.92 -21.49
N GLY A 197 2.13 4.04 -21.54
CA GLY A 197 1.71 5.25 -22.25
C GLY A 197 0.64 6.07 -21.53
N MET A 198 0.46 5.88 -20.23
CA MET A 198 -0.39 6.72 -19.39
C MET A 198 -0.04 8.20 -19.57
N ASN A 199 -1.06 9.05 -19.68
CA ASN A 199 -0.84 10.50 -19.74
C ASN A 199 -0.17 11.00 -18.45
N GLN A 200 0.99 11.63 -18.58
CA GLN A 200 1.76 12.13 -17.43
C GLN A 200 1.00 13.19 -16.62
N ALA A 201 0.06 13.92 -17.23
CA ALA A 201 -0.79 14.87 -16.50
C ALA A 201 -1.65 14.21 -15.39
N LEU A 202 -1.86 12.90 -15.43
CA LEU A 202 -2.50 12.15 -14.35
C LEU A 202 -1.67 12.13 -13.06
N LEU A 203 -0.41 12.51 -13.12
CA LEU A 203 0.48 12.65 -11.96
C LEU A 203 0.47 14.06 -11.34
N ASP A 204 -0.19 15.04 -11.98
CA ASP A 204 -0.29 16.41 -11.45
C ASP A 204 -0.84 16.48 -10.01
N PRO A 205 -1.81 15.62 -9.60
CA PRO A 205 -2.25 15.59 -8.21
C PRO A 205 -1.15 15.26 -7.18
N PHE A 206 -0.06 14.62 -7.60
CA PHE A 206 1.10 14.33 -6.75
C PHE A 206 2.10 15.49 -6.66
N ILE A 207 1.90 16.56 -7.42
CA ILE A 207 2.81 17.68 -7.50
C ILE A 207 2.25 18.87 -6.71
N ASP A 208 3.09 19.47 -5.87
CA ASP A 208 2.75 20.63 -5.05
C ASP A 208 3.90 21.63 -5.09
N GLY A 209 3.88 22.50 -6.12
CA GLY A 209 5.03 23.36 -6.43
C GLY A 209 6.23 22.54 -6.88
N ASP A 210 7.32 22.63 -6.13
CA ASP A 210 8.57 21.90 -6.35
C ASP A 210 8.70 20.63 -5.45
N GLN A 211 7.61 20.24 -4.79
CA GLN A 211 7.59 19.10 -3.87
C GLN A 211 6.76 17.96 -4.43
N LEU A 212 7.19 16.73 -4.13
CA LEU A 212 6.38 15.53 -4.33
C LEU A 212 5.46 15.34 -3.12
N ASN A 213 4.15 15.42 -3.36
CA ASN A 213 3.13 15.28 -2.32
C ASN A 213 2.28 14.02 -2.56
N GLU A 214 2.77 12.91 -2.04
CA GLU A 214 2.17 11.59 -2.20
C GLU A 214 0.77 11.50 -1.56
N LYS A 215 0.56 12.20 -0.44
CA LYS A 215 -0.73 12.22 0.26
C LYS A 215 -1.81 12.88 -0.59
N LYS A 216 -1.49 14.04 -1.19
CA LYS A 216 -2.39 14.78 -2.08
C LYS A 216 -2.83 13.91 -3.27
N GLY A 217 -1.87 13.24 -3.92
CA GLY A 217 -2.15 12.35 -5.04
C GLY A 217 -2.96 11.12 -4.63
N ALA A 218 -2.60 10.47 -3.53
CA ALA A 218 -3.34 9.32 -3.01
C ALA A 218 -4.78 9.68 -2.63
N PHE A 219 -4.99 10.83 -1.98
CA PHE A 219 -6.33 11.33 -1.66
C PHE A 219 -7.17 11.60 -2.90
N TYR A 220 -6.57 12.11 -3.97
CA TYR A 220 -7.28 12.37 -5.22
C TYR A 220 -7.87 11.11 -5.83
N TYR A 221 -7.10 10.01 -5.88
CA TYR A 221 -7.48 8.78 -6.57
C TYR A 221 -8.15 7.71 -5.69
N ALA A 222 -7.98 7.73 -4.37
CA ALA A 222 -8.65 6.80 -3.48
C ALA A 222 -10.16 7.05 -3.41
N ASP A 223 -10.96 6.00 -3.20
CA ASP A 223 -12.41 6.11 -2.99
C ASP A 223 -12.76 6.52 -1.56
N ALA A 224 -11.91 6.19 -0.60
CA ALA A 224 -12.07 6.54 0.81
C ALA A 224 -10.71 6.71 1.49
N VAL A 225 -10.70 7.44 2.59
CA VAL A 225 -9.50 7.72 3.40
C VAL A 225 -9.71 7.27 4.83
N ILE A 226 -8.65 6.76 5.46
CA ILE A 226 -8.63 6.46 6.90
C ILE A 226 -7.48 7.24 7.54
N LYS A 227 -7.75 7.92 8.65
CA LYS A 227 -6.75 8.58 9.46
C LYS A 227 -5.96 7.55 10.27
N GLY A 228 -4.67 7.40 9.97
CA GLY A 228 -3.75 6.51 10.71
C GLY A 228 -3.11 7.17 11.93
N ASN A 229 -3.22 8.49 12.08
CA ASN A 229 -2.75 9.26 13.22
C ASN A 229 -3.89 10.08 13.84
N GLU A 230 -3.77 10.39 15.11
CA GLU A 230 -4.71 11.26 15.81
C GLU A 230 -4.57 12.73 15.36
N THR A 231 -3.34 13.16 15.12
CA THR A 231 -3.00 14.53 14.72
C THR A 231 -2.13 14.53 13.46
N TYR A 232 -2.24 15.59 12.68
CA TYR A 232 -1.47 15.85 11.47
C TYR A 232 -1.01 17.31 11.44
N SER A 233 -0.12 17.64 10.53
CA SER A 233 0.17 19.02 10.19
C SER A 233 -1.09 19.74 9.67
N ASP A 234 -1.14 21.07 9.83
CA ASP A 234 -2.29 21.89 9.40
C ASP A 234 -2.64 21.65 7.92
N ALA A 235 -1.61 21.57 7.06
CA ALA A 235 -1.80 21.35 5.63
C ALA A 235 -2.43 19.98 5.30
N VAL A 236 -2.10 18.92 6.04
CA VAL A 236 -2.70 17.59 5.85
C VAL A 236 -4.11 17.58 6.43
N THR A 237 -4.32 18.17 7.59
CA THR A 237 -5.64 18.33 8.23
C THR A 237 -6.62 19.03 7.31
N GLU A 238 -6.27 20.20 6.80
CA GLU A 238 -7.10 20.98 5.87
C GLU A 238 -7.45 20.17 4.60
N ARG A 239 -6.49 19.42 4.06
CA ARG A 239 -6.76 18.56 2.89
C ARG A 239 -7.77 17.46 3.21
N ILE A 240 -7.65 16.81 4.36
CA ILE A 240 -8.59 15.75 4.76
C ILE A 240 -9.98 16.30 4.98
N GLU A 241 -10.11 17.46 5.65
CA GLU A 241 -11.41 18.13 5.91
C GLU A 241 -12.14 18.56 4.64
N ASN A 242 -11.39 18.86 3.56
CA ASN A 242 -11.94 19.25 2.26
C ASN A 242 -12.19 18.09 1.30
N LEU A 243 -12.05 16.82 1.74
CA LEU A 243 -12.33 15.67 0.90
C LEU A 243 -13.84 15.45 0.72
N ASP A 244 -14.29 15.40 -0.53
CA ASP A 244 -15.65 14.97 -0.89
C ASP A 244 -15.71 13.44 -1.08
N LYS A 245 -15.34 12.70 -0.02
CA LYS A 245 -15.37 11.23 0.02
C LYS A 245 -15.42 10.72 1.45
N PRO A 246 -15.79 9.44 1.68
CA PRO A 246 -15.82 8.87 3.00
C PRO A 246 -14.47 8.93 3.71
N VAL A 247 -14.45 9.44 4.93
CA VAL A 247 -13.29 9.46 5.80
C VAL A 247 -13.64 8.70 7.09
N LEU A 248 -12.78 7.76 7.48
CA LEU A 248 -12.81 7.19 8.83
C LEU A 248 -11.81 7.96 9.69
N GLU A 249 -12.31 8.56 10.77
CA GLU A 249 -11.48 9.24 11.76
C GLU A 249 -10.50 8.28 12.43
N TYR A 250 -9.45 8.83 13.05
CA TYR A 250 -8.49 8.03 13.80
C TYR A 250 -9.21 7.17 14.84
N GLN A 251 -8.81 5.91 14.89
CA GLN A 251 -9.31 4.94 15.85
C GLN A 251 -8.18 4.50 16.76
N ASP A 252 -8.44 4.54 18.07
CA ASP A 252 -7.44 4.07 19.02
C ASP A 252 -7.28 2.54 19.00
N LYS A 253 -6.24 2.06 19.70
CA LYS A 253 -5.86 0.64 19.71
C LYS A 253 -6.92 -0.31 20.26
N ASP A 254 -7.92 0.19 20.96
CA ASP A 254 -8.96 -0.63 21.61
C ASP A 254 -10.22 -0.73 20.72
N THR A 255 -10.44 0.24 19.84
CA THR A 255 -11.67 0.36 19.03
C THR A 255 -11.48 0.12 17.54
N TYR A 256 -10.26 0.22 17.00
CA TYR A 256 -10.04 0.25 15.55
C TYR A 256 -10.50 -0.99 14.78
N LEU A 257 -10.33 -2.19 15.34
CA LEU A 257 -10.63 -3.44 14.62
C LEU A 257 -12.09 -3.52 14.14
N PRO A 258 -13.11 -3.39 15.02
CA PRO A 258 -14.50 -3.42 14.55
C PRO A 258 -14.83 -2.23 13.65
N GLN A 259 -14.33 -1.03 13.94
CA GLN A 259 -14.61 0.18 13.16
C GLN A 259 -14.10 0.09 11.71
N TYR A 260 -12.92 -0.50 11.49
CA TYR A 260 -12.42 -0.75 10.14
C TYR A 260 -13.30 -1.74 9.38
N ILE A 261 -13.77 -2.81 10.03
CA ILE A 261 -14.65 -3.80 9.38
C ILE A 261 -16.00 -3.18 9.02
N GLU A 262 -16.57 -2.38 9.91
CA GLU A 262 -17.80 -1.65 9.66
C GLU A 262 -17.65 -0.68 8.48
N PHE A 263 -16.54 0.07 8.45
CA PHE A 263 -16.22 0.98 7.34
C PHE A 263 -16.08 0.22 6.01
N TYR A 264 -15.40 -0.92 5.97
CA TYR A 264 -15.32 -1.76 4.77
C TYR A 264 -16.70 -2.21 4.29
N LYS A 265 -17.55 -2.68 5.20
CA LYS A 265 -18.91 -3.10 4.86
C LYS A 265 -19.74 -1.94 4.31
N LYS A 266 -19.69 -0.77 4.94
CA LYS A 266 -20.37 0.45 4.48
C LYS A 266 -19.94 0.83 3.06
N LEU A 267 -18.66 0.82 2.75
CA LEU A 267 -18.15 1.14 1.41
C LEU A 267 -18.59 0.14 0.33
N MET A 268 -18.83 -1.11 0.71
CA MET A 268 -19.34 -2.14 -0.20
C MET A 268 -20.88 -2.14 -0.36
N GLY A 269 -21.59 -1.19 0.25
CA GLY A 269 -23.05 -1.12 0.20
C GLY A 269 -23.76 -2.18 1.02
N ALA A 270 -23.06 -2.90 1.90
CA ALA A 270 -23.67 -3.78 2.86
C ALA A 270 -24.25 -2.94 4.01
N THR A 271 -25.49 -2.51 3.87
CA THR A 271 -26.29 -2.03 5.01
C THR A 271 -26.45 -3.19 6.00
N GLU A 272 -26.37 -2.89 7.31
CA GLU A 272 -26.73 -3.83 8.36
C GLU A 272 -28.18 -4.29 8.11
N GLU A 273 -28.33 -5.56 7.74
CA GLU A 273 -29.60 -6.23 7.95
C GLU A 273 -29.71 -6.46 9.45
N GLU A 274 -30.69 -5.82 10.06
CA GLU A 274 -31.09 -5.96 11.46
C GLU A 274 -31.33 -7.43 11.88
#